data_8a3935fc02884cc79e6554806781f6ea
#
_entry.id   8a3935fc02884cc79e6554806781f6ea
#
_cell.length_a   1.000
_cell.length_b   1.000
_cell.length_c   1.000
_cell.angle_alpha   90.00
_cell.angle_beta   90.00
_cell.angle_gamma   90.00
#
_symmetry.space_group_name_H-M   'P 1'
#
loop_
_entity.id
_entity.type
_entity.pdbx_description
1 polymer ?
#
loop_
_entity_poly.entity_id
_entity_poly.type
_entity_poly.pdbx_seq_one_letter_code
_entity_poly.pdbx_strand_id
1 'polypeptide(L)'
;ATTKEAFGRRRTYLRGHGLDAVMNYPFRSATLDYLHGADVTAVCANCFDFLRAQVKAGEKYDVVVLDPPAFTKAHANMASACRGYKEIALSAMRLLPAGGVLATHSCSYHMPEEVFVNTVLSAAQDLHRQVRIITLRRQDIDHPVLAGYPESHYLKSLWLQMLD
;
A
#
# COMPACT_ATOMS: atom_id res chain seq x y z
N ALA A 1 -23.80 11.55 2.25
CA ALA A 1 -23.38 10.73 1.11
C ALA A 1 -23.79 9.28 1.38
N THR A 2 -24.42 8.61 0.42
CA THR A 2 -24.77 7.20 0.58
C THR A 2 -23.48 6.37 0.52
N THR A 3 -23.47 5.23 1.20
CA THR A 3 -22.33 4.28 1.21
C THR A 3 -21.82 3.99 -0.21
N LYS A 4 -22.71 4.02 -1.19
CA LYS A 4 -22.42 3.80 -2.61
C LYS A 4 -21.58 4.93 -3.26
N GLU A 5 -21.74 6.17 -2.83
CA GLU A 5 -20.96 7.32 -3.31
C GLU A 5 -19.60 7.40 -2.64
N ALA A 6 -19.50 7.05 -1.35
CA ALA A 6 -18.24 6.95 -0.62
C ALA A 6 -17.30 5.88 -1.21
N PHE A 7 -17.88 4.80 -1.79
CA PHE A 7 -17.10 3.69 -2.37
C PHE A 7 -16.83 3.80 -3.87
N GLY A 8 -17.36 4.80 -4.54
CA GLY A 8 -17.24 4.94 -5.99
C GLY A 8 -15.80 5.04 -6.50
N ARG A 9 -14.83 5.40 -5.66
CA ARG A 9 -13.40 5.53 -6.02
C ARG A 9 -12.42 5.28 -4.86
N ARG A 10 -12.51 4.15 -4.12
CA ARG A 10 -11.32 3.34 -3.91
C ARG A 10 -10.34 3.79 -2.84
N ARG A 11 -10.80 4.16 -1.62
CA ARG A 11 -9.89 4.23 -0.49
C ARG A 11 -10.63 3.99 0.79
N THR A 12 -10.07 3.12 1.55
CA THR A 12 -10.59 2.77 2.85
C THR A 12 -9.54 3.08 3.87
N TYR A 13 -9.95 3.84 4.83
CA TYR A 13 -9.23 4.08 6.05
C TYR A 13 -9.89 3.23 7.13
N LEU A 14 -9.12 2.36 7.75
CA LEU A 14 -9.59 1.50 8.82
C LEU A 14 -9.04 2.01 10.15
N ARG A 15 -9.92 2.45 11.03
CA ARG A 15 -9.60 2.78 12.41
C ARG A 15 -10.40 1.84 13.30
N GLY A 16 -9.75 0.95 14.03
CA GLY A 16 -10.43 0.04 14.94
C GLY A 16 -9.48 -0.66 15.89
N HIS A 17 -9.85 -0.75 17.17
CA HIS A 17 -9.11 -1.47 18.21
C HIS A 17 -7.61 -1.15 18.30
N GLY A 18 -7.22 0.11 18.10
CA GLY A 18 -5.83 0.56 18.15
C GLY A 18 -5.04 0.30 16.87
N LEU A 19 -5.68 -0.16 15.81
CA LEU A 19 -5.07 -0.29 14.48
C LEU A 19 -5.67 0.73 13.52
N ASP A 20 -4.88 1.70 13.14
CA ASP A 20 -5.21 2.63 12.05
C ASP A 20 -4.53 2.16 10.77
N ALA A 21 -5.31 1.89 9.74
CA ALA A 21 -4.81 1.41 8.45
C ALA A 21 -5.37 2.23 7.30
N VAL A 22 -4.53 2.59 6.35
CA VAL A 22 -4.93 3.20 5.08
C VAL A 22 -4.82 2.16 3.99
N MET A 23 -5.94 1.83 3.36
CA MET A 23 -6.00 0.85 2.27
C MET A 23 -6.36 1.53 0.96
N ASN A 24 -5.65 1.17 -0.10
CA ASN A 24 -5.94 1.62 -1.46
C ASN A 24 -6.57 0.48 -2.28
N TYR A 25 -7.75 0.03 -1.84
CA TYR A 25 -8.47 -1.08 -2.48
C TYR A 25 -9.91 -0.69 -2.85
N PRO A 26 -10.48 -1.22 -3.95
CA PRO A 26 -11.90 -1.06 -4.23
C PRO A 26 -12.72 -1.89 -3.24
N PHE A 27 -13.18 -1.28 -2.18
CA PHE A 27 -14.14 -1.92 -1.28
C PHE A 27 -15.47 -2.14 -1.99
N ARG A 28 -15.94 -3.36 -2.01
CA ARG A 28 -17.36 -3.66 -2.28
C ARG A 28 -18.13 -3.52 -0.98
N SER A 29 -19.39 -3.11 -1.08
CA SER A 29 -20.29 -2.96 0.08
C SER A 29 -20.31 -4.21 0.98
N ALA A 30 -20.23 -5.41 0.39
CA ALA A 30 -20.13 -6.68 1.12
C ALA A 30 -18.91 -6.78 2.06
N THR A 31 -17.84 -6.04 1.80
CA THR A 31 -16.65 -6.05 2.67
C THR A 31 -16.89 -5.24 3.95
N LEU A 32 -17.74 -4.21 3.91
CA LEU A 32 -18.14 -3.46 5.11
C LEU A 32 -19.05 -4.26 6.02
N ASP A 33 -19.90 -5.11 5.44
CA ASP A 33 -20.77 -5.99 6.21
C ASP A 33 -19.94 -7.03 7.01
N TYR A 34 -18.75 -7.38 6.50
CA TYR A 34 -17.78 -8.25 7.17
C TYR A 34 -17.04 -7.58 8.35
N LEU A 35 -16.98 -6.24 8.34
CA LEU A 35 -16.31 -5.44 9.37
C LEU A 35 -17.27 -5.04 10.50
N HIS A 36 -18.33 -5.80 10.72
CA HIS A 36 -19.30 -5.55 11.77
C HIS A 36 -18.62 -5.34 13.13
N GLY A 37 -18.76 -4.14 13.68
CA GLY A 37 -18.17 -3.73 14.96
C GLY A 37 -16.77 -3.08 14.86
N ALA A 38 -16.17 -2.97 13.66
CA ALA A 38 -14.98 -2.17 13.46
C ALA A 38 -15.37 -0.70 13.18
N ASP A 39 -14.62 0.23 13.74
CA ASP A 39 -14.73 1.65 13.37
C ASP A 39 -14.00 1.85 12.03
N VAL A 40 -14.78 2.01 10.96
CA VAL A 40 -14.28 2.11 9.59
C VAL A 40 -14.69 3.44 8.98
N THR A 41 -13.71 4.21 8.54
CA THR A 41 -13.92 5.43 7.77
C THR A 41 -13.50 5.22 6.32
N ALA A 42 -14.44 5.37 5.39
CA ALA A 42 -14.16 5.31 3.97
C ALA A 42 -13.97 6.72 3.40
N VAL A 43 -12.86 6.94 2.70
CA VAL A 43 -12.53 8.22 2.08
C VAL A 43 -12.31 8.03 0.58
N CYS A 44 -13.04 8.80 -0.23
CA CYS A 44 -12.85 8.85 -1.68
C CYS A 44 -11.95 10.05 -2.03
N ALA A 45 -10.67 9.79 -2.26
CA ALA A 45 -9.69 10.84 -2.58
C ALA A 45 -8.55 10.32 -3.47
N ASN A 46 -7.69 11.19 -4.02
CA ASN A 46 -6.44 10.77 -4.65
C ASN A 46 -5.45 10.33 -3.55
N CYS A 47 -4.78 9.13 -3.67
CA CYS A 47 -3.91 8.55 -2.64
C CYS A 47 -2.70 9.42 -2.32
N PHE A 48 -2.12 9.99 -3.36
CA PHE A 48 -1.01 10.89 -3.16
C PHE A 48 -1.43 12.14 -2.38
N ASP A 49 -2.58 12.71 -2.71
CA ASP A 49 -3.11 13.88 -2.04
C ASP A 49 -3.57 13.57 -0.62
N PHE A 50 -4.26 12.43 -0.44
CA PHE A 50 -4.69 11.97 0.87
C PHE A 50 -3.51 11.75 1.81
N LEU A 51 -2.50 10.98 1.39
CA LEU A 51 -1.31 10.73 2.23
C LEU A 51 -0.56 12.02 2.57
N ARG A 52 -0.40 12.93 1.60
CA ARG A 52 0.19 14.25 1.86
C ARG A 52 -0.61 15.07 2.87
N ALA A 53 -1.94 15.04 2.77
CA ALA A 53 -2.81 15.74 3.72
C ALA A 53 -2.70 15.16 5.13
N GLN A 54 -2.65 13.81 5.27
CA GLN A 54 -2.46 13.15 6.56
C GLN A 54 -1.09 13.49 7.17
N VAL A 55 -0.02 13.50 6.37
CA VAL A 55 1.31 13.93 6.82
C VAL A 55 1.28 15.38 7.31
N LYS A 56 0.63 16.28 6.56
CA LYS A 56 0.49 17.69 6.94
C LYS A 56 -0.32 17.87 8.22
N ALA A 57 -1.33 17.03 8.45
CA ALA A 57 -2.12 17.04 9.67
C ALA A 57 -1.38 16.45 10.89
N GLY A 58 -0.22 15.82 10.68
CA GLY A 58 0.55 15.19 11.76
C GLY A 58 -0.02 13.84 12.21
N GLU A 59 -0.90 13.23 11.43
CA GLU A 59 -1.51 11.94 11.75
C GLU A 59 -0.45 10.84 11.84
N LYS A 60 -0.72 9.85 12.70
CA LYS A 60 0.13 8.66 12.87
C LYS A 60 -0.73 7.40 12.87
N TYR A 61 -0.17 6.33 12.34
CA TYR A 61 -0.81 5.03 12.19
C TYR A 61 0.14 3.92 12.62
N ASP A 62 -0.38 2.89 13.27
CA ASP A 62 0.41 1.70 13.63
C ASP A 62 0.74 0.86 12.41
N VAL A 63 -0.18 0.80 11.45
CA VAL A 63 -0.03 0.06 10.21
C VAL A 63 -0.53 0.89 9.02
N VAL A 64 0.25 0.94 7.96
CA VAL A 64 -0.17 1.47 6.67
C VAL A 64 -0.07 0.37 5.62
N VAL A 65 -1.17 0.13 4.89
CA VAL A 65 -1.21 -0.81 3.77
C VAL A 65 -1.33 -0.02 2.47
N LEU A 66 -0.37 -0.21 1.58
CA LEU A 66 -0.35 0.37 0.24
C LEU A 66 -0.56 -0.74 -0.79
N ASP A 67 -1.72 -0.75 -1.42
CA ASP A 67 -2.05 -1.66 -2.51
C ASP A 67 -2.54 -0.86 -3.74
N PRO A 68 -1.63 -0.13 -4.40
CA PRO A 68 -1.97 0.67 -5.56
C PRO A 68 -2.25 -0.21 -6.77
N PRO A 69 -3.01 0.29 -7.76
CA PRO A 69 -3.06 -0.35 -9.06
C PRO A 69 -1.66 -0.39 -9.69
N ALA A 70 -1.45 -1.27 -10.66
CA ALA A 70 -0.18 -1.35 -11.39
C ALA A 70 0.20 0.02 -11.99
N PHE A 71 1.32 0.59 -11.53
CA PHE A 71 1.82 1.88 -12.04
C PHE A 71 2.49 1.74 -13.40
N THR A 72 2.88 0.52 -13.80
CA THR A 72 3.39 0.27 -15.13
C THR A 72 2.69 -0.92 -15.79
N LYS A 73 2.40 -0.74 -17.07
CA LYS A 73 1.89 -1.79 -17.97
C LYS A 73 2.89 -2.14 -19.07
N ALA A 74 4.06 -1.49 -19.08
CA ALA A 74 5.12 -1.71 -20.04
C ALA A 74 6.48 -1.28 -19.45
N HIS A 75 7.57 -1.93 -19.87
CA HIS A 75 8.93 -1.60 -19.44
C HIS A 75 9.32 -0.14 -19.70
N ALA A 76 8.83 0.47 -20.77
CA ALA A 76 9.09 1.87 -21.10
C ALA A 76 8.67 2.87 -19.99
N ASN A 77 7.74 2.48 -19.12
CA ASN A 77 7.20 3.34 -18.05
C ASN A 77 7.83 3.05 -16.67
N MET A 78 8.87 2.24 -16.59
CA MET A 78 9.47 1.79 -15.34
C MET A 78 9.91 2.95 -14.44
N ALA A 79 10.62 3.93 -14.99
CA ALA A 79 11.09 5.09 -14.21
C ALA A 79 9.94 5.89 -13.58
N SER A 80 8.83 6.04 -14.30
CA SER A 80 7.63 6.70 -13.79
C SER A 80 6.96 5.87 -12.69
N ALA A 81 6.89 4.54 -12.87
CA ALA A 81 6.35 3.63 -11.87
C ALA A 81 7.17 3.65 -10.57
N CYS A 82 8.50 3.61 -10.67
CA CYS A 82 9.38 3.72 -9.51
C CYS A 82 9.16 5.04 -8.76
N ARG A 83 9.02 6.16 -9.47
CA ARG A 83 8.70 7.44 -8.82
C ARG A 83 7.38 7.37 -8.05
N GLY A 84 6.33 6.79 -8.65
CA GLY A 84 5.04 6.63 -7.99
C GLY A 84 5.11 5.75 -6.74
N TYR A 85 5.75 4.58 -6.82
CA TYR A 85 5.94 3.70 -5.66
C TYR A 85 6.78 4.38 -4.57
N LYS A 86 7.85 5.06 -4.93
CA LYS A 86 8.69 5.79 -3.99
C LYS A 86 7.92 6.91 -3.28
N GLU A 87 7.15 7.70 -4.02
CA GLU A 87 6.38 8.83 -3.46
C GLU A 87 5.34 8.37 -2.44
N ILE A 88 4.55 7.33 -2.76
CA ILE A 88 3.56 6.82 -1.80
C ILE A 88 4.23 6.17 -0.58
N ALA A 89 5.35 5.46 -0.78
CA ALA A 89 6.11 4.87 0.31
C ALA A 89 6.71 5.93 1.24
N LEU A 90 7.29 7.01 0.70
CA LEU A 90 7.77 8.17 1.46
C LEU A 90 6.67 8.76 2.35
N SER A 91 5.49 8.99 1.76
CA SER A 91 4.37 9.58 2.50
C SER A 91 3.86 8.63 3.58
N ALA A 92 3.75 7.34 3.28
CA ALA A 92 3.33 6.31 4.24
C ALA A 92 4.31 6.18 5.42
N MET A 93 5.62 6.13 5.14
CA MET A 93 6.64 6.03 6.18
C MET A 93 6.66 7.24 7.12
N ARG A 94 6.32 8.45 6.64
CA ARG A 94 6.16 9.64 7.49
C ARG A 94 4.99 9.52 8.47
N LEU A 95 3.98 8.73 8.15
CA LEU A 95 2.82 8.48 8.98
C LEU A 95 3.03 7.39 10.03
N LEU A 96 4.13 6.63 9.95
CA LEU A 96 4.43 5.53 10.86
C LEU A 96 5.38 5.99 11.98
N PRO A 97 5.06 5.72 13.25
CA PRO A 97 6.00 5.88 14.36
C PRO A 97 7.06 4.78 14.38
N ALA A 98 8.02 4.87 15.30
CA ALA A 98 8.88 3.72 15.63
C ALA A 98 8.01 2.50 16.02
N GLY A 99 8.36 1.34 15.50
CA GLY A 99 7.57 0.11 15.64
C GLY A 99 6.44 -0.05 14.63
N GLY A 100 6.03 1.03 13.96
CA GLY A 100 4.96 1.00 12.96
C GLY A 100 5.30 0.14 11.74
N VAL A 101 4.30 -0.41 11.07
CA VAL A 101 4.46 -1.37 9.98
C VAL A 101 3.93 -0.81 8.66
N LEU A 102 4.76 -0.88 7.62
CA LEU A 102 4.36 -0.64 6.24
C LEU A 102 4.20 -1.99 5.52
N ALA A 103 3.00 -2.28 5.02
CA ALA A 103 2.75 -3.32 4.04
C ALA A 103 2.56 -2.67 2.66
N THR A 104 3.42 -2.95 1.70
CA THR A 104 3.33 -2.34 0.37
C THR A 104 3.38 -3.39 -0.72
N HIS A 105 2.52 -3.21 -1.73
CA HIS A 105 2.29 -4.21 -2.75
C HIS A 105 2.48 -3.66 -4.16
N SER A 106 2.86 -4.55 -5.07
CA SER A 106 2.84 -4.30 -6.50
C SER A 106 2.25 -5.50 -7.23
N CYS A 107 1.18 -5.27 -7.99
CA CYS A 107 0.56 -6.27 -8.85
C CYS A 107 1.04 -6.17 -10.31
N SER A 108 2.12 -5.46 -10.59
CA SER A 108 2.63 -5.32 -11.95
C SER A 108 3.63 -6.42 -12.30
N TYR A 109 3.32 -7.22 -13.31
CA TYR A 109 4.27 -8.17 -13.90
C TYR A 109 5.55 -7.48 -14.39
N HIS A 110 5.42 -6.30 -14.99
CA HIS A 110 6.55 -5.55 -15.52
C HIS A 110 7.46 -4.91 -14.47
N MET A 111 7.06 -4.91 -13.18
CA MET A 111 7.88 -4.43 -12.08
C MET A 111 8.67 -5.60 -11.47
N PRO A 112 9.99 -5.73 -11.73
CA PRO A 112 10.80 -6.76 -11.11
C PRO A 112 10.80 -6.60 -9.58
N GLU A 113 10.85 -7.71 -8.87
CA GLU A 113 10.82 -7.75 -7.40
C GLU A 113 11.95 -6.91 -6.80
N GLU A 114 13.18 -7.09 -7.28
CA GLU A 114 14.34 -6.34 -6.82
C GLU A 114 14.19 -4.83 -7.03
N VAL A 115 13.68 -4.42 -8.20
CA VAL A 115 13.46 -3.00 -8.51
C VAL A 115 12.42 -2.42 -7.59
N PHE A 116 11.33 -3.16 -7.31
CA PHE A 116 10.28 -2.75 -6.37
C PHE A 116 10.84 -2.57 -4.96
N VAL A 117 11.54 -3.57 -4.45
CA VAL A 117 12.14 -3.54 -3.10
C VAL A 117 13.11 -2.37 -2.96
N ASN A 118 14.04 -2.22 -3.91
CA ASN A 118 15.04 -1.14 -3.89
C ASN A 118 14.36 0.24 -3.97
N THR A 119 13.29 0.36 -4.75
CA THR A 119 12.50 1.60 -4.84
C THR A 119 11.89 1.97 -3.50
N VAL A 120 11.27 1.01 -2.81
CA VAL A 120 10.66 1.24 -1.49
C VAL A 120 11.73 1.54 -0.43
N LEU A 121 12.84 0.79 -0.42
CA LEU A 121 13.94 1.04 0.52
C LEU A 121 14.61 2.39 0.29
N SER A 122 14.69 2.87 -0.96
CA SER A 122 15.20 4.21 -1.25
C SER A 122 14.32 5.33 -0.65
N ALA A 123 13.04 5.07 -0.40
CA ALA A 123 12.18 6.01 0.31
C ALA A 123 12.57 6.13 1.79
N ALA A 124 12.92 5.02 2.45
CA ALA A 124 13.43 5.05 3.82
C ALA A 124 14.78 5.78 3.91
N GLN A 125 15.67 5.56 2.92
CA GLN A 125 16.95 6.28 2.83
C GLN A 125 16.79 7.79 2.69
N ASP A 126 15.86 8.24 1.82
CA ASP A 126 15.58 9.68 1.68
C ASP A 126 15.01 10.31 2.97
N LEU A 127 14.36 9.52 3.80
CA LEU A 127 13.84 9.95 5.10
C LEU A 127 14.87 9.81 6.23
N HIS A 128 16.04 9.25 5.94
CA HIS A 128 17.06 8.88 6.93
C HIS A 128 16.51 7.96 8.03
N ARG A 129 15.53 7.12 7.69
CA ARG A 129 14.88 6.19 8.62
C ARG A 129 15.41 4.77 8.48
N GLN A 130 15.58 4.13 9.62
CA GLN A 130 15.95 2.72 9.66
C GLN A 130 14.71 1.84 9.57
N VAL A 131 14.79 0.81 8.72
CA VAL A 131 13.69 -0.15 8.53
C VAL A 131 14.20 -1.58 8.62
N ARG A 132 13.36 -2.46 9.15
CA ARG A 132 13.56 -3.90 9.12
C ARG A 132 12.62 -4.52 8.10
N ILE A 133 13.12 -5.37 7.22
CA ILE A 133 12.28 -6.21 6.38
C ILE A 133 11.73 -7.32 7.27
N ILE A 134 10.40 -7.34 7.46
CA ILE A 134 9.70 -8.43 8.17
C ILE A 134 9.59 -9.63 7.25
N THR A 135 9.09 -9.40 6.03
CA THR A 135 8.94 -10.45 5.03
C THR A 135 8.78 -9.85 3.63
N LEU A 136 9.15 -10.63 2.63
CA LEU A 136 8.82 -10.42 1.22
C LEU A 136 8.05 -11.64 0.75
N ARG A 137 6.80 -11.43 0.34
CA ARG A 137 5.91 -12.49 -0.11
C ARG A 137 5.46 -12.25 -1.54
N ARG A 138 5.00 -13.31 -2.15
CA ARG A 138 4.36 -13.32 -3.46
C ARG A 138 2.87 -13.64 -3.29
N GLN A 139 2.19 -14.01 -4.36
CA GLN A 139 0.79 -14.39 -4.34
C GLN A 139 0.55 -15.67 -3.49
N ASP A 140 -0.65 -15.75 -2.95
CA ASP A 140 -1.14 -16.89 -2.20
C ASP A 140 -1.94 -17.86 -3.11
N ILE A 141 -2.50 -18.91 -2.54
CA ILE A 141 -3.22 -19.98 -3.24
C ILE A 141 -4.43 -19.49 -4.06
N ASP A 142 -5.01 -18.36 -3.67
CA ASP A 142 -6.12 -17.71 -4.38
C ASP A 142 -5.68 -17.04 -5.70
N HIS A 143 -4.37 -16.86 -5.89
CA HIS A 143 -3.74 -16.32 -7.10
C HIS A 143 -2.64 -17.28 -7.59
N PRO A 144 -2.98 -18.46 -8.09
CA PRO A 144 -2.00 -19.49 -8.39
C PRO A 144 -1.05 -19.08 -9.51
N VAL A 145 0.21 -19.50 -9.38
CA VAL A 145 1.19 -19.39 -10.45
C VAL A 145 1.03 -20.57 -11.39
N LEU A 146 0.83 -20.30 -12.68
CA LEU A 146 0.67 -21.32 -13.70
C LEU A 146 2.03 -21.73 -14.27
N ALA A 147 2.30 -23.03 -14.28
CA ALA A 147 3.49 -23.56 -14.93
C ALA A 147 3.47 -23.23 -16.43
N GLY A 148 4.57 -22.72 -16.96
CA GLY A 148 4.67 -22.29 -18.36
C GLY A 148 4.06 -20.94 -18.69
N TYR A 149 3.49 -20.21 -17.70
CA TYR A 149 2.94 -18.87 -17.88
C TYR A 149 3.59 -17.87 -16.90
N PRO A 150 4.77 -17.33 -17.25
CA PRO A 150 5.55 -16.46 -16.35
C PRO A 150 4.79 -15.22 -15.88
N GLU A 151 3.87 -14.70 -16.70
CA GLU A 151 3.07 -13.52 -16.41
C GLU A 151 2.13 -13.73 -15.21
N SER A 152 1.83 -14.97 -14.86
CA SER A 152 1.08 -15.29 -13.65
C SER A 152 1.85 -15.00 -12.36
N HIS A 153 3.16 -14.76 -12.45
CA HIS A 153 4.05 -14.44 -11.35
C HIS A 153 4.21 -12.93 -11.20
N TYR A 154 3.20 -12.22 -10.72
CA TYR A 154 3.12 -10.76 -10.80
C TYR A 154 3.05 -10.03 -9.46
N LEU A 155 2.61 -10.68 -8.38
CA LEU A 155 2.39 -10.03 -7.09
C LEU A 155 3.68 -10.01 -6.26
N LYS A 156 3.99 -8.86 -5.71
CA LYS A 156 5.03 -8.64 -4.70
C LYS A 156 4.41 -7.96 -3.49
N SER A 157 4.70 -8.46 -2.30
CA SER A 157 4.21 -7.96 -1.03
C SER A 157 5.39 -7.79 -0.08
N LEU A 158 5.81 -6.55 0.15
CA LEU A 158 6.92 -6.20 1.04
C LEU A 158 6.38 -5.64 2.36
N TRP A 159 6.82 -6.21 3.47
CA TRP A 159 6.46 -5.78 4.82
C TRP A 159 7.68 -5.26 5.54
N LEU A 160 7.60 -4.02 6.00
CA LEU A 160 8.67 -3.31 6.68
C LEU A 160 8.21 -2.85 8.05
N GLN A 161 9.11 -2.89 9.03
CA GLN A 161 8.92 -2.25 10.33
C GLN A 161 9.85 -1.03 10.44
N MET A 162 9.31 0.10 10.87
CA MET A 162 10.09 1.29 11.21
C MET A 162 10.82 1.04 12.53
N LEU A 163 12.12 1.33 12.60
CA LEU A 163 12.94 1.09 13.81
C LEU A 163 13.11 2.37 14.64
N ASP A 164 12.91 3.54 14.02
CA ASP A 164 13.08 4.86 14.61
C ASP A 164 11.88 5.78 14.33
#